data_49800694aa9347d5a3d62b93ad94b633
#
_entry.id   49800694aa9347d5a3d62b93ad94b633
#
_cell.length_a   1.000
_cell.length_b   1.000
_cell.length_c   1.000
_cell.angle_alpha   90.00
_cell.angle_beta   90.00
_cell.angle_gamma   90.00
#
_symmetry.space_group_name_H-M   'P 1'
#
loop_
_entity.id
_entity.type
_entity.pdbx_description
1 polymer ?
#
loop_
_entity_poly.entity_id
_entity_poly.type
_entity_poly.pdbx_seq_one_letter_code
_entity_poly.pdbx_strand_id
1 'polypeptide(L)'
;MSVNKGENIGLDIEKTKTFKNFLLKENHIFYISFFIIFTILSVIGLNKSQFEKITKVLLNSIITNFGFLYLIIVLLIALVCLYLCCSSYGDIRLGKDDSKPEYSNISWFSMLFSAGMGVGLVFFGVAEPMTHFVNPIGGIESGSKSAIDFAFNTSFFHWGIHPWAIYSFLALGMAYFQFRKGEKGLISSLFSPILKGKKYEKQLKMIIDVIAILATITGVATTLGFGALQINSGLNYLFNIPNNIVSQIIIIGVVTVIFVYSALGSLDKGIKTLSNLNVLISFLLLFIVIVLGPTIGIFNVFSESLGNYLNNFLKISLRTNSFGDKTWLSSWTIFYWSNWVAWTPFVGTFIARISKGRTIREFIIGVVVIPSLVSFIWFSAFGTLGISLGREFAKVAIEHTETALFLVFGEYPLGDLMSGVAIVLLASFFITSADSATYVLGMMSSDGDLNPPKYKKLIWGVFQSLLAIALISAGGLDMLKTASIIIAFPLLILLPIMIFSLFYSLKRDSFIKKRIKLKNEIKKMSLEEIGYLSDTVKDLRICKEE
;
A
#
# COMPACT_ATOMS: atom_id res chain seq x y z
N MET A 1 -58.67 11.42 37.66
CA MET A 1 -57.44 11.75 36.93
C MET A 1 -56.30 10.89 37.44
N SER A 2 -56.09 9.72 36.84
CA SER A 2 -54.94 8.81 37.09
C SER A 2 -54.01 8.88 35.87
N VAL A 3 -52.87 9.54 36.05
CA VAL A 3 -51.87 9.73 35.02
C VAL A 3 -51.05 8.46 34.89
N ASN A 4 -51.03 7.92 33.67
CA ASN A 4 -50.26 6.77 33.23
C ASN A 4 -48.74 7.07 33.33
N LYS A 5 -48.10 6.65 34.41
CA LYS A 5 -46.62 6.73 34.60
C LYS A 5 -45.86 5.46 34.21
N GLY A 6 -46.57 4.43 33.69
CA GLY A 6 -45.94 3.15 33.42
C GLY A 6 -45.37 2.95 31.99
N GLU A 7 -45.85 3.69 31.00
CA GLU A 7 -45.48 3.43 29.59
C GLU A 7 -44.14 4.08 29.17
N ASN A 8 -43.74 5.21 29.81
CA ASN A 8 -42.49 5.89 29.42
C ASN A 8 -41.21 5.22 29.95
N ILE A 9 -41.30 4.45 31.05
CA ILE A 9 -40.12 3.74 31.62
C ILE A 9 -39.77 2.47 30.81
N GLY A 10 -40.78 1.79 30.25
CA GLY A 10 -40.60 0.61 29.44
C GLY A 10 -39.91 0.92 28.07
N LEU A 11 -40.32 2.02 27.43
CA LEU A 11 -39.78 2.47 26.15
C LEU A 11 -38.32 2.96 26.26
N ASP A 12 -37.93 3.54 27.37
CA ASP A 12 -36.52 3.96 27.58
C ASP A 12 -35.60 2.80 27.90
N ILE A 13 -36.09 1.76 28.62
CA ILE A 13 -35.30 0.55 28.91
C ILE A 13 -35.12 -0.29 27.64
N GLU A 14 -36.12 -0.38 26.79
CA GLU A 14 -36.06 -1.12 25.55
C GLU A 14 -35.17 -0.42 24.51
N LYS A 15 -35.27 0.91 24.41
CA LYS A 15 -34.35 1.75 23.60
C LYS A 15 -32.91 1.65 24.13
N THR A 16 -32.69 1.68 25.43
CA THR A 16 -31.36 1.55 26.03
C THR A 16 -30.79 0.14 25.87
N LYS A 17 -31.60 -0.90 25.96
CA LYS A 17 -31.19 -2.29 25.64
C LYS A 17 -30.90 -2.49 24.17
N THR A 18 -31.72 -1.92 23.29
CA THR A 18 -31.52 -1.97 21.82
C THR A 18 -30.27 -1.19 21.43
N PHE A 19 -30.04 -0.01 22.01
CA PHE A 19 -28.84 0.79 21.81
C PHE A 19 -27.58 0.09 22.37
N LYS A 20 -27.66 -0.52 23.54
CA LYS A 20 -26.57 -1.30 24.14
C LYS A 20 -26.27 -2.58 23.34
N ASN A 21 -27.29 -3.26 22.82
CA ASN A 21 -27.13 -4.41 21.93
C ASN A 21 -26.61 -4.02 20.54
N PHE A 22 -27.01 -2.86 20.01
CA PHE A 22 -26.47 -2.28 18.79
C PHE A 22 -24.99 -1.90 18.94
N LEU A 23 -24.60 -1.31 20.06
CA LEU A 23 -23.21 -0.97 20.38
C LEU A 23 -22.33 -2.21 20.60
N LEU A 24 -22.87 -3.28 21.19
CA LEU A 24 -22.08 -4.45 21.59
C LEU A 24 -22.00 -5.56 20.52
N LYS A 25 -22.94 -5.67 19.58
CA LYS A 25 -23.04 -6.84 18.70
C LYS A 25 -22.28 -6.72 17.39
N GLU A 26 -21.99 -5.51 16.89
CA GLU A 26 -21.43 -5.30 15.53
C GLU A 26 -20.17 -4.43 15.47
N ASN A 27 -19.62 -3.98 16.60
CA ASN A 27 -18.56 -2.96 16.60
C ASN A 27 -17.26 -3.35 17.33
N HIS A 28 -17.04 -4.64 17.63
CA HIS A 28 -15.83 -5.05 18.37
C HIS A 28 -14.54 -4.64 17.68
N ILE A 29 -14.45 -4.81 16.35
CA ILE A 29 -13.27 -4.43 15.56
C ILE A 29 -13.02 -2.91 15.69
N PHE A 30 -14.07 -2.09 15.59
CA PHE A 30 -13.97 -0.64 15.74
C PHE A 30 -13.45 -0.25 17.12
N TYR A 31 -14.07 -0.74 18.19
CA TYR A 31 -13.68 -0.36 19.55
C TYR A 31 -12.28 -0.83 19.93
N ILE A 32 -11.91 -2.08 19.57
CA ILE A 32 -10.57 -2.60 19.84
C ILE A 32 -9.52 -1.74 19.13
N SER A 33 -9.70 -1.47 17.85
CA SER A 33 -8.77 -0.64 17.08
C SER A 33 -8.73 0.79 17.59
N PHE A 34 -9.89 1.37 17.95
CA PHE A 34 -10.00 2.70 18.52
C PHE A 34 -9.20 2.80 19.84
N PHE A 35 -9.42 1.88 20.78
CA PHE A 35 -8.72 1.92 22.07
C PHE A 35 -7.22 1.69 21.93
N ILE A 36 -6.76 0.84 21.00
CA ILE A 36 -5.33 0.68 20.74
C ILE A 36 -4.72 1.99 20.24
N ILE A 37 -5.31 2.65 19.23
CA ILE A 37 -4.79 3.91 18.70
C ILE A 37 -4.89 5.02 19.75
N PHE A 38 -6.00 5.11 20.48
CA PHE A 38 -6.15 6.06 21.58
C PHE A 38 -5.08 5.89 22.66
N THR A 39 -4.75 4.63 23.01
CA THR A 39 -3.67 4.32 23.96
C THR A 39 -2.31 4.77 23.41
N ILE A 40 -2.01 4.49 22.12
CA ILE A 40 -0.76 4.94 21.49
C ILE A 40 -0.66 6.47 21.54
N LEU A 41 -1.71 7.19 21.15
CA LEU A 41 -1.76 8.65 21.19
C LEU A 41 -1.57 9.18 22.62
N SER A 42 -2.22 8.55 23.61
CA SER A 42 -2.10 8.93 25.03
C SER A 42 -0.67 8.71 25.54
N VAL A 43 -0.03 7.59 25.21
CA VAL A 43 1.35 7.32 25.62
C VAL A 43 2.32 8.32 25.00
N ILE A 44 2.16 8.67 23.72
CA ILE A 44 2.98 9.70 23.07
C ILE A 44 2.78 11.05 23.75
N GLY A 45 1.52 11.43 24.03
CA GLY A 45 1.19 12.72 24.65
C GLY A 45 1.68 12.86 26.10
N LEU A 46 1.62 11.77 26.87
CA LEU A 46 1.99 11.78 28.30
C LEU A 46 3.50 11.61 28.53
N ASN A 47 4.16 10.78 27.73
CA ASN A 47 5.59 10.48 27.91
C ASN A 47 6.27 10.13 26.59
N LYS A 48 6.57 11.16 25.82
CA LYS A 48 7.23 11.10 24.54
C LYS A 48 8.58 10.36 24.58
N SER A 49 9.41 10.66 25.59
CA SER A 49 10.74 10.03 25.76
C SER A 49 10.64 8.52 26.00
N GLN A 50 9.67 8.09 26.82
CA GLN A 50 9.44 6.67 27.06
C GLN A 50 8.92 5.97 25.81
N PHE A 51 8.03 6.60 25.04
CA PHE A 51 7.54 6.07 23.77
C PHE A 51 8.70 5.87 22.78
N GLU A 52 9.56 6.87 22.62
CA GLU A 52 10.74 6.80 21.74
C GLU A 52 11.69 5.65 22.18
N LYS A 53 11.92 5.50 23.47
CA LYS A 53 12.77 4.41 24.01
C LYS A 53 12.17 3.03 23.70
N ILE A 54 10.86 2.85 23.92
CA ILE A 54 10.18 1.57 23.66
C ILE A 54 10.20 1.25 22.17
N THR A 55 9.89 2.22 21.31
CA THR A 55 9.86 2.00 19.86
C THR A 55 11.25 1.69 19.30
N LYS A 56 12.32 2.32 19.80
CA LYS A 56 13.71 1.98 19.44
C LYS A 56 14.07 0.54 19.82
N VAL A 57 13.69 0.07 21.00
CA VAL A 57 13.92 -1.32 21.43
C VAL A 57 13.16 -2.30 20.54
N LEU A 58 11.88 -2.03 20.26
CA LEU A 58 11.06 -2.87 19.38
C LEU A 58 11.62 -2.90 17.95
N LEU A 59 11.96 -1.73 17.39
CA LEU A 59 12.58 -1.62 16.07
C LEU A 59 13.85 -2.47 15.98
N ASN A 60 14.76 -2.29 16.92
CA ASN A 60 16.03 -3.03 16.95
C ASN A 60 15.80 -4.55 17.06
N SER A 61 14.85 -4.97 17.89
CA SER A 61 14.48 -6.40 18.01
C SER A 61 13.93 -6.96 16.69
N ILE A 62 13.04 -6.22 16.00
CA ILE A 62 12.47 -6.65 14.71
C ILE A 62 13.57 -6.73 13.65
N ILE A 63 14.41 -5.72 13.53
CA ILE A 63 15.47 -5.68 12.51
C ILE A 63 16.50 -6.78 12.73
N THR A 64 16.95 -6.95 13.99
CA THR A 64 18.00 -7.92 14.30
C THR A 64 17.54 -9.35 14.09
N ASN A 65 16.33 -9.68 14.55
CA ASN A 65 15.85 -11.06 14.57
C ASN A 65 15.06 -11.44 13.33
N PHE A 66 14.37 -10.48 12.67
CA PHE A 66 13.39 -10.75 11.61
C PHE A 66 13.62 -9.94 10.34
N GLY A 67 14.66 -9.09 10.27
CA GLY A 67 14.92 -8.26 9.08
C GLY A 67 15.01 -9.05 7.77
N PHE A 68 15.59 -10.26 7.82
CA PHE A 68 15.69 -11.15 6.67
C PHE A 68 14.31 -11.62 6.15
N LEU A 69 13.29 -11.71 7.03
CA LEU A 69 11.94 -12.13 6.62
C LEU A 69 11.29 -11.13 5.67
N TYR A 70 11.52 -9.83 5.86
CA TYR A 70 11.02 -8.81 4.93
C TYR A 70 11.49 -9.07 3.51
N LEU A 71 12.79 -9.37 3.35
CA LEU A 71 13.39 -9.63 2.03
C LEU A 71 12.82 -10.91 1.40
N ILE A 72 12.81 -12.01 2.17
CA ILE A 72 12.33 -13.31 1.68
C ILE A 72 10.85 -13.26 1.33
N ILE A 73 10.01 -12.68 2.19
CA ILE A 73 8.56 -12.65 1.97
C ILE A 73 8.21 -11.78 0.77
N VAL A 74 8.85 -10.63 0.62
CA VAL A 74 8.57 -9.73 -0.52
C VAL A 74 9.04 -10.35 -1.84
N LEU A 75 10.22 -10.98 -1.87
CA LEU A 75 10.65 -11.75 -3.04
C LEU A 75 9.69 -12.91 -3.35
N LEU A 76 9.27 -13.67 -2.32
CA LEU A 76 8.31 -14.76 -2.49
C LEU A 76 7.00 -14.25 -3.11
N ILE A 77 6.49 -13.10 -2.68
CA ILE A 77 5.29 -12.49 -3.26
C ILE A 77 5.50 -12.13 -4.73
N ALA A 78 6.64 -11.54 -5.10
CA ALA A 78 6.95 -11.23 -6.49
C ALA A 78 7.00 -12.50 -7.36
N LEU A 79 7.62 -13.57 -6.87
CA LEU A 79 7.67 -14.88 -7.54
C LEU A 79 6.28 -15.53 -7.63
N VAL A 80 5.44 -15.40 -6.61
CA VAL A 80 4.04 -15.88 -6.63
C VAL A 80 3.24 -15.13 -7.68
N CYS A 81 3.36 -13.82 -7.77
CA CYS A 81 2.69 -13.04 -8.82
C CYS A 81 3.16 -13.49 -10.22
N LEU A 82 4.45 -13.67 -10.42
CA LEU A 82 5.01 -14.18 -11.68
C LEU A 82 4.45 -15.57 -12.02
N TYR A 83 4.45 -16.49 -11.06
CA TYR A 83 3.91 -17.85 -11.23
C TYR A 83 2.41 -17.81 -11.58
N LEU A 84 1.61 -17.04 -10.89
CA LEU A 84 0.16 -16.92 -11.16
C LEU A 84 -0.10 -16.32 -12.55
N CYS A 85 0.71 -15.35 -12.96
CA CYS A 85 0.62 -14.74 -14.28
C CYS A 85 0.93 -15.74 -15.41
N CYS A 86 1.97 -16.56 -15.25
CA CYS A 86 2.45 -17.48 -16.29
C CYS A 86 1.72 -18.83 -16.30
N SER A 87 1.06 -19.22 -15.22
CA SER A 87 0.37 -20.49 -15.08
C SER A 87 -1.06 -20.46 -15.64
N SER A 88 -1.71 -21.64 -15.66
CA SER A 88 -3.14 -21.77 -15.99
C SER A 88 -4.07 -21.06 -14.99
N TYR A 89 -3.60 -20.70 -13.81
CA TYR A 89 -4.35 -19.87 -12.87
C TYR A 89 -4.56 -18.45 -13.40
N GLY A 90 -3.66 -17.98 -14.28
CA GLY A 90 -3.77 -16.68 -14.93
C GLY A 90 -5.07 -16.46 -15.71
N ASP A 91 -5.71 -17.53 -16.18
CA ASP A 91 -6.96 -17.47 -16.97
C ASP A 91 -8.23 -17.43 -16.10
N ILE A 92 -8.09 -17.55 -14.77
CA ILE A 92 -9.23 -17.44 -13.84
C ILE A 92 -9.69 -15.97 -13.79
N ARG A 93 -11.02 -15.74 -13.89
CA ARG A 93 -11.60 -14.40 -13.77
C ARG A 93 -11.88 -14.01 -12.34
N LEU A 94 -11.63 -12.75 -12.02
CA LEU A 94 -11.99 -12.10 -10.75
C LEU A 94 -13.48 -11.75 -10.77
N GLY A 95 -14.31 -12.78 -10.64
CA GLY A 95 -15.76 -12.75 -10.76
C GLY A 95 -16.28 -14.09 -11.28
N LYS A 96 -17.51 -14.10 -11.80
CA LYS A 96 -18.06 -15.25 -12.52
C LYS A 96 -17.31 -15.47 -13.82
N ASP A 97 -17.37 -16.67 -14.41
CA ASP A 97 -16.62 -16.98 -15.64
C ASP A 97 -17.05 -16.14 -16.86
N ASP A 98 -18.29 -15.65 -16.86
CA ASP A 98 -18.88 -14.75 -17.88
C ASP A 98 -18.71 -13.25 -17.58
N SER A 99 -18.14 -12.91 -16.43
CA SER A 99 -17.95 -11.51 -16.01
C SER A 99 -17.04 -10.76 -16.98
N LYS A 100 -17.42 -9.53 -17.32
CA LYS A 100 -16.60 -8.60 -18.12
C LYS A 100 -15.99 -7.53 -17.21
N PRO A 101 -14.84 -6.96 -17.57
CA PRO A 101 -14.28 -5.82 -16.86
C PRO A 101 -15.26 -4.64 -16.80
N GLU A 102 -15.42 -4.02 -15.63
CA GLU A 102 -16.28 -2.84 -15.43
C GLU A 102 -15.69 -1.57 -16.06
N TYR A 103 -14.36 -1.51 -16.19
CA TYR A 103 -13.64 -0.35 -16.72
C TYR A 103 -12.83 -0.72 -17.95
N SER A 104 -12.74 0.21 -18.92
CA SER A 104 -11.81 0.09 -20.05
C SER A 104 -10.35 0.02 -19.56
N ASN A 105 -9.44 -0.48 -20.40
CA ASN A 105 -8.02 -0.58 -20.00
C ASN A 105 -7.43 0.79 -19.67
N ILE A 106 -7.73 1.83 -20.45
CA ILE A 106 -7.21 3.18 -20.22
C ILE A 106 -7.69 3.73 -18.87
N SER A 107 -9.00 3.64 -18.60
CA SER A 107 -9.58 4.10 -17.33
C SER A 107 -9.01 3.31 -16.14
N TRP A 108 -8.84 2.00 -16.30
CA TRP A 108 -8.28 1.15 -15.25
C TRP A 108 -6.82 1.49 -14.94
N PHE A 109 -5.97 1.66 -15.97
CA PHE A 109 -4.58 2.07 -15.79
C PHE A 109 -4.47 3.46 -15.16
N SER A 110 -5.32 4.42 -15.55
CA SER A 110 -5.36 5.75 -14.93
C SER A 110 -5.72 5.67 -13.44
N MET A 111 -6.68 4.82 -13.07
CA MET A 111 -7.04 4.60 -11.67
C MET A 111 -5.95 3.88 -10.87
N LEU A 112 -5.26 2.89 -11.47
CA LEU A 112 -4.11 2.22 -10.85
C LEU A 112 -2.98 3.22 -10.59
N PHE A 113 -2.68 4.06 -11.58
CA PHE A 113 -1.69 5.12 -11.45
C PHE A 113 -2.05 6.07 -10.31
N SER A 114 -3.30 6.59 -10.29
CA SER A 114 -3.77 7.49 -9.22
C SER A 114 -3.70 6.87 -7.82
N ALA A 115 -3.89 5.55 -7.71
CA ALA A 115 -3.82 4.86 -6.41
C ALA A 115 -2.38 4.66 -5.91
N GLY A 116 -1.43 4.53 -6.82
CA GLY A 116 -0.06 4.21 -6.49
C GLY A 116 0.90 5.39 -6.50
N MET A 117 0.51 6.46 -7.19
CA MET A 117 1.26 7.70 -7.20
C MET A 117 0.77 8.59 -6.06
N GLY A 118 1.65 8.93 -5.17
CA GLY A 118 1.31 9.67 -3.97
C GLY A 118 2.47 10.55 -3.49
N VAL A 119 2.31 11.10 -2.31
CA VAL A 119 3.29 11.94 -1.61
C VAL A 119 4.69 11.32 -1.63
N GLY A 120 4.80 10.00 -1.40
CA GLY A 120 6.10 9.33 -1.35
C GLY A 120 6.92 9.43 -2.64
N LEU A 121 6.27 9.35 -3.81
CA LEU A 121 6.96 9.46 -5.09
C LEU A 121 7.58 10.85 -5.28
N VAL A 122 6.84 11.90 -4.90
CA VAL A 122 7.34 13.29 -4.96
C VAL A 122 8.41 13.50 -3.91
N PHE A 123 8.21 12.94 -2.70
CA PHE A 123 9.14 13.08 -1.58
C PHE A 123 10.50 12.45 -1.87
N PHE A 124 10.52 11.23 -2.38
CA PHE A 124 11.75 10.46 -2.57
C PHE A 124 12.33 10.52 -3.98
N GLY A 125 11.61 11.08 -4.96
CA GLY A 125 12.02 11.07 -6.37
C GLY A 125 13.39 11.70 -6.64
N VAL A 126 13.75 12.74 -5.92
CA VAL A 126 15.07 13.38 -5.91
C VAL A 126 15.92 12.86 -4.76
N ALA A 127 15.35 12.85 -3.54
CA ALA A 127 16.12 12.65 -2.32
C ALA A 127 16.74 11.25 -2.22
N GLU A 128 16.06 10.20 -2.65
CA GLU A 128 16.57 8.83 -2.55
C GLU A 128 17.74 8.57 -3.50
N PRO A 129 17.65 8.85 -4.82
CA PRO A 129 18.81 8.69 -5.73
C PRO A 129 20.01 9.49 -5.27
N MET A 130 19.82 10.74 -4.83
CA MET A 130 20.92 11.58 -4.33
C MET A 130 21.52 11.00 -3.05
N THR A 131 20.71 10.49 -2.12
CA THR A 131 21.23 9.87 -0.89
C THR A 131 22.08 8.64 -1.20
N HIS A 132 21.65 7.79 -2.11
CA HIS A 132 22.41 6.61 -2.50
C HIS A 132 23.64 6.92 -3.34
N PHE A 133 23.63 8.02 -4.07
CA PHE A 133 24.79 8.55 -4.79
C PHE A 133 25.88 9.09 -3.84
N VAL A 134 25.46 9.80 -2.79
CA VAL A 134 26.38 10.37 -1.78
C VAL A 134 26.81 9.32 -0.75
N ASN A 135 25.89 8.46 -0.33
CA ASN A 135 26.10 7.46 0.73
C ASN A 135 25.83 6.03 0.22
N PRO A 136 26.58 5.55 -0.79
CA PRO A 136 26.44 4.18 -1.26
C PRO A 136 26.99 3.20 -0.22
N ILE A 137 26.56 1.93 -0.29
CA ILE A 137 27.03 0.86 0.58
C ILE A 137 27.96 -0.12 -0.17
N GLY A 138 28.62 -1.01 0.57
CA GLY A 138 29.42 -2.10 -0.02
C GLY A 138 30.77 -1.66 -0.59
N GLY A 139 31.37 -0.61 -0.04
CA GLY A 139 32.70 -0.12 -0.46
C GLY A 139 32.68 0.65 -1.77
N ILE A 140 31.49 1.06 -2.26
CA ILE A 140 31.38 1.90 -3.46
C ILE A 140 31.82 3.32 -3.10
N GLU A 141 32.68 3.92 -3.93
CA GLU A 141 33.12 5.31 -3.76
C GLU A 141 31.99 6.29 -3.99
N SER A 142 31.81 7.21 -3.02
CA SER A 142 30.80 8.26 -3.06
C SER A 142 31.00 9.18 -4.27
N GLY A 143 29.93 9.45 -5.02
CA GLY A 143 29.98 10.33 -6.19
C GLY A 143 30.53 9.67 -7.47
N SER A 144 30.94 8.40 -7.42
CA SER A 144 31.47 7.67 -8.57
C SER A 144 30.36 7.22 -9.54
N LYS A 145 30.76 6.76 -10.74
CA LYS A 145 29.82 6.12 -11.69
C LYS A 145 29.13 4.90 -11.06
N SER A 146 29.87 4.09 -10.31
CA SER A 146 29.29 2.94 -9.58
C SER A 146 28.28 3.37 -8.52
N ALA A 147 28.45 4.56 -7.92
CA ALA A 147 27.45 5.11 -6.99
C ALA A 147 26.19 5.56 -7.70
N ILE A 148 26.29 6.08 -8.95
CA ILE A 148 25.12 6.38 -9.80
C ILE A 148 24.36 5.10 -10.11
N ASP A 149 25.05 4.05 -10.58
CA ASP A 149 24.43 2.74 -10.86
C ASP A 149 23.75 2.15 -9.63
N PHE A 150 24.40 2.25 -8.47
CA PHE A 150 23.84 1.81 -7.20
C PHE A 150 22.59 2.60 -6.82
N ALA A 151 22.60 3.92 -6.99
CA ALA A 151 21.51 4.81 -6.62
C ALA A 151 20.23 4.50 -7.43
N PHE A 152 20.33 4.43 -8.75
CA PHE A 152 19.16 4.14 -9.59
C PHE A 152 18.70 2.69 -9.48
N ASN A 153 19.61 1.72 -9.42
CA ASN A 153 19.25 0.32 -9.22
C ASN A 153 18.48 0.12 -7.90
N THR A 154 18.90 0.80 -6.84
CA THR A 154 18.25 0.77 -5.53
C THR A 154 16.89 1.46 -5.55
N SER A 155 16.78 2.63 -6.17
CA SER A 155 15.51 3.34 -6.31
C SER A 155 14.50 2.53 -7.15
N PHE A 156 14.95 1.88 -8.25
CA PHE A 156 14.10 0.98 -9.03
C PHE A 156 13.65 -0.24 -8.22
N PHE A 157 14.52 -0.76 -7.37
CA PHE A 157 14.19 -1.86 -6.46
C PHE A 157 13.11 -1.46 -5.45
N HIS A 158 13.21 -0.30 -4.84
CA HIS A 158 12.28 0.18 -3.83
C HIS A 158 10.92 0.61 -4.38
N TRP A 159 10.83 1.01 -5.68
CA TRP A 159 9.64 1.61 -6.27
C TRP A 159 9.07 0.84 -7.47
N GLY A 160 9.73 -0.22 -7.90
CA GLY A 160 9.36 -1.03 -9.06
C GLY A 160 8.53 -2.28 -8.74
N ILE A 161 8.99 -3.42 -9.26
CA ILE A 161 8.23 -4.68 -9.24
C ILE A 161 7.88 -5.13 -7.82
N HIS A 162 8.77 -4.98 -6.84
CA HIS A 162 8.57 -5.48 -5.48
C HIS A 162 7.37 -4.84 -4.76
N PRO A 163 7.26 -3.51 -4.61
CA PRO A 163 6.10 -2.88 -3.98
C PRO A 163 4.80 -3.16 -4.74
N TRP A 164 4.85 -3.11 -6.06
CA TRP A 164 3.66 -3.39 -6.87
C TRP A 164 3.24 -4.85 -6.81
N ALA A 165 4.16 -5.79 -6.61
CA ALA A 165 3.84 -7.19 -6.32
C ALA A 165 3.13 -7.35 -4.96
N ILE A 166 3.57 -6.60 -3.91
CA ILE A 166 2.90 -6.61 -2.60
C ILE A 166 1.44 -6.15 -2.76
N TYR A 167 1.22 -5.01 -3.43
CA TYR A 167 -0.12 -4.50 -3.69
C TYR A 167 -0.95 -5.46 -4.56
N SER A 168 -0.35 -5.96 -5.65
CA SER A 168 -0.99 -6.91 -6.57
C SER A 168 -1.44 -8.18 -5.84
N PHE A 169 -0.59 -8.76 -5.02
CA PHE A 169 -0.91 -10.01 -4.31
C PHE A 169 -2.12 -9.86 -3.39
N LEU A 170 -2.12 -8.85 -2.52
CA LEU A 170 -3.24 -8.66 -1.59
C LEU A 170 -4.53 -8.28 -2.32
N ALA A 171 -4.44 -7.35 -3.28
CA ALA A 171 -5.58 -6.92 -4.08
C ALA A 171 -6.16 -8.07 -4.91
N LEU A 172 -5.32 -8.94 -5.48
CA LEU A 172 -5.73 -10.16 -6.15
C LEU A 172 -6.52 -11.09 -5.22
N GLY A 173 -5.97 -11.34 -4.03
CA GLY A 173 -6.65 -12.14 -3.02
C GLY A 173 -8.01 -11.55 -2.65
N MET A 174 -8.07 -10.26 -2.36
CA MET A 174 -9.33 -9.57 -2.05
C MET A 174 -10.33 -9.66 -3.20
N ALA A 175 -9.94 -9.35 -4.43
CA ALA A 175 -10.81 -9.43 -5.60
C ALA A 175 -11.32 -10.86 -5.85
N TYR A 176 -10.43 -11.85 -5.71
CA TYR A 176 -10.78 -13.25 -5.89
C TYR A 176 -11.80 -13.73 -4.84
N PHE A 177 -11.54 -13.45 -3.55
CA PHE A 177 -12.47 -13.88 -2.49
C PHE A 177 -13.77 -13.08 -2.51
N GLN A 178 -13.73 -11.79 -2.77
CA GLN A 178 -14.93 -10.96 -2.82
C GLN A 178 -15.79 -11.27 -4.04
N PHE A 179 -15.24 -11.19 -5.25
CA PHE A 179 -16.06 -11.24 -6.47
C PHE A 179 -16.30 -12.66 -6.99
N ARG A 180 -15.38 -13.60 -6.74
CA ARG A 180 -15.54 -14.98 -7.19
C ARG A 180 -16.10 -15.90 -6.12
N LYS A 181 -15.75 -15.67 -4.84
CA LYS A 181 -16.22 -16.52 -3.72
C LYS A 181 -17.38 -15.92 -2.95
N GLY A 182 -17.73 -14.64 -3.16
CA GLY A 182 -18.82 -13.96 -2.46
C GLY A 182 -18.54 -13.68 -0.98
N GLU A 183 -17.26 -13.67 -0.59
CA GLU A 183 -16.83 -13.28 0.75
C GLU A 183 -16.89 -11.76 0.94
N LYS A 184 -16.84 -11.28 2.18
CA LYS A 184 -16.78 -9.84 2.48
C LYS A 184 -15.47 -9.23 1.96
N GLY A 185 -15.47 -7.94 1.64
CA GLY A 185 -14.27 -7.19 1.23
C GLY A 185 -13.35 -6.85 2.42
N LEU A 186 -12.95 -7.86 3.20
CA LEU A 186 -12.10 -7.76 4.39
C LEU A 186 -10.83 -8.58 4.21
N ILE A 187 -9.77 -8.18 4.90
CA ILE A 187 -8.49 -8.91 4.86
C ILE A 187 -8.65 -10.32 5.45
N SER A 188 -9.45 -10.46 6.49
CA SER A 188 -9.75 -11.76 7.10
C SER A 188 -10.44 -12.75 6.16
N SER A 189 -11.10 -12.27 5.11
CA SER A 189 -11.74 -13.12 4.09
C SER A 189 -10.74 -13.96 3.29
N LEU A 190 -9.48 -13.48 3.16
CA LEU A 190 -8.41 -14.23 2.51
C LEU A 190 -8.06 -15.52 3.28
N PHE A 191 -8.43 -15.60 4.55
CA PHE A 191 -8.20 -16.78 5.41
C PHE A 191 -9.41 -17.70 5.50
N SER A 192 -10.54 -17.36 4.88
CA SER A 192 -11.75 -18.19 4.92
C SER A 192 -11.51 -19.66 4.54
N PRO A 193 -10.70 -20.00 3.50
CA PRO A 193 -10.47 -21.41 3.14
C PRO A 193 -9.84 -22.26 4.24
N ILE A 194 -9.06 -21.66 5.12
CA ILE A 194 -8.32 -22.37 6.17
C ILE A 194 -8.96 -22.22 7.57
N LEU A 195 -9.78 -21.17 7.77
CA LEU A 195 -10.40 -20.87 9.06
C LEU A 195 -11.84 -21.34 9.16
N LYS A 196 -12.58 -21.44 8.04
CA LYS A 196 -14.01 -21.75 8.01
C LYS A 196 -14.34 -23.04 8.76
N GLY A 197 -15.25 -22.95 9.72
CA GLY A 197 -15.66 -24.06 10.58
C GLY A 197 -14.71 -24.40 11.73
N LYS A 198 -13.63 -23.63 11.93
CA LYS A 198 -12.75 -23.81 13.09
C LYS A 198 -13.33 -23.13 14.34
N LYS A 199 -13.05 -23.69 15.53
CA LYS A 199 -13.55 -23.19 16.84
C LYS A 199 -13.29 -21.70 17.06
N TYR A 200 -12.16 -21.18 16.59
CA TYR A 200 -11.72 -19.80 16.81
C TYR A 200 -11.79 -18.92 15.55
N GLU A 201 -12.60 -19.32 14.54
CA GLU A 201 -12.70 -18.60 13.27
C GLU A 201 -12.99 -17.10 13.45
N LYS A 202 -14.04 -16.77 14.24
CA LYS A 202 -14.46 -15.36 14.46
C LYS A 202 -13.39 -14.52 15.14
N GLN A 203 -12.75 -15.09 16.18
CA GLN A 203 -11.70 -14.39 16.94
C GLN A 203 -10.46 -14.12 16.06
N LEU A 204 -10.02 -15.13 15.29
CA LEU A 204 -8.86 -14.97 14.40
C LEU A 204 -9.15 -13.98 13.28
N LYS A 205 -10.33 -14.03 12.65
CA LYS A 205 -10.74 -13.03 11.65
C LYS A 205 -10.76 -11.62 12.24
N MET A 206 -11.29 -11.44 13.45
CA MET A 206 -11.31 -10.15 14.14
C MET A 206 -9.88 -9.62 14.39
N ILE A 207 -8.97 -10.47 14.88
CA ILE A 207 -7.56 -10.08 15.10
C ILE A 207 -6.89 -9.66 13.80
N ILE A 208 -7.10 -10.40 12.71
CA ILE A 208 -6.55 -10.09 11.39
C ILE A 208 -7.06 -8.72 10.90
N ASP A 209 -8.36 -8.44 11.03
CA ASP A 209 -8.94 -7.17 10.59
C ASP A 209 -8.48 -6.01 11.48
N VAL A 210 -8.29 -6.20 12.79
CA VAL A 210 -7.67 -5.21 13.68
C VAL A 210 -6.23 -4.92 13.25
N ILE A 211 -5.41 -5.94 12.98
CA ILE A 211 -4.04 -5.75 12.47
C ILE A 211 -4.05 -4.93 11.16
N ALA A 212 -4.98 -5.24 10.26
CA ALA A 212 -5.11 -4.52 8.98
C ALA A 212 -5.50 -3.05 9.18
N ILE A 213 -6.41 -2.74 10.12
CA ILE A 213 -6.79 -1.36 10.47
C ILE A 213 -5.60 -0.61 11.06
N LEU A 214 -4.87 -1.22 12.01
CA LEU A 214 -3.70 -0.61 12.63
C LEU A 214 -2.60 -0.34 11.62
N ALA A 215 -2.33 -1.29 10.71
CA ALA A 215 -1.39 -1.10 9.61
C ALA A 215 -1.83 0.06 8.71
N THR A 216 -3.08 0.07 8.27
CA THR A 216 -3.63 1.12 7.41
C THR A 216 -3.52 2.50 8.03
N ILE A 217 -4.00 2.69 9.26
CA ILE A 217 -3.99 4.03 9.89
C ILE A 217 -2.57 4.55 10.11
N THR A 218 -1.63 3.66 10.48
CA THR A 218 -0.23 4.05 10.69
C THR A 218 0.48 4.34 9.36
N GLY A 219 0.26 3.51 8.33
CA GLY A 219 0.80 3.76 6.99
C GLY A 219 0.32 5.09 6.41
N VAL A 220 -0.97 5.39 6.54
CA VAL A 220 -1.54 6.68 6.11
C VAL A 220 -0.97 7.83 6.95
N ALA A 221 -0.94 7.72 8.28
CA ALA A 221 -0.37 8.74 9.16
C ALA A 221 1.11 9.02 8.83
N THR A 222 1.89 8.00 8.48
CA THR A 222 3.28 8.15 8.03
C THR A 222 3.37 8.99 6.76
N THR A 223 2.53 8.74 5.78
CA THR A 223 2.50 9.51 4.52
C THR A 223 1.97 10.92 4.72
N LEU A 224 0.96 11.11 5.59
CA LEU A 224 0.51 12.45 6.00
C LEU A 224 1.65 13.23 6.65
N GLY A 225 2.45 12.55 7.48
CA GLY A 225 3.66 13.12 8.08
C GLY A 225 4.68 13.57 7.03
N PHE A 226 5.02 12.71 6.08
CA PHE A 226 5.93 13.07 4.98
C PHE A 226 5.41 14.24 4.16
N GLY A 227 4.12 14.23 3.80
CA GLY A 227 3.48 15.31 3.07
C GLY A 227 3.55 16.65 3.81
N ALA A 228 3.28 16.65 5.11
CA ALA A 228 3.34 17.86 5.93
C ALA A 228 4.76 18.41 6.05
N LEU A 229 5.75 17.55 6.26
CA LEU A 229 7.17 17.94 6.30
C LEU A 229 7.60 18.57 4.97
N GLN A 230 7.29 17.94 3.85
CA GLN A 230 7.70 18.42 2.52
C GLN A 230 6.92 19.66 2.10
N ILE A 231 5.61 19.76 2.35
CA ILE A 231 4.83 20.97 2.08
C ILE A 231 5.38 22.14 2.91
N ASN A 232 5.66 21.94 4.21
CA ASN A 232 6.24 22.98 5.04
C ASN A 232 7.61 23.43 4.51
N SER A 233 8.45 22.49 4.09
CA SER A 233 9.76 22.77 3.51
C SER A 233 9.65 23.58 2.21
N GLY A 234 8.72 23.22 1.31
CA GLY A 234 8.46 23.97 0.09
C GLY A 234 7.90 25.38 0.35
N LEU A 235 7.00 25.53 1.33
CA LEU A 235 6.49 26.84 1.75
C LEU A 235 7.58 27.68 2.40
N ASN A 236 8.52 27.08 3.12
CA ASN A 236 9.70 27.79 3.64
C ASN A 236 10.57 28.26 2.48
N TYR A 237 10.83 27.39 1.50
CA TYR A 237 11.66 27.73 0.33
C TYR A 237 11.08 28.89 -0.49
N LEU A 238 9.77 28.88 -0.80
CA LEU A 238 9.14 29.90 -1.65
C LEU A 238 8.72 31.17 -0.90
N PHE A 239 8.26 31.04 0.35
CA PHE A 239 7.57 32.11 1.06
C PHE A 239 8.18 32.42 2.44
N ASN A 240 9.31 31.81 2.81
CA ASN A 240 9.95 31.94 4.12
C ASN A 240 9.04 31.60 5.31
N ILE A 241 8.03 30.75 5.12
CA ILE A 241 7.21 30.26 6.23
C ILE A 241 8.09 29.38 7.12
N PRO A 242 8.09 29.58 8.46
CA PRO A 242 8.96 28.83 9.36
C PRO A 242 8.83 27.32 9.21
N ASN A 243 9.96 26.63 9.01
CA ASN A 243 9.98 25.15 8.97
C ASN A 243 10.05 24.61 10.39
N ASN A 244 8.88 24.42 11.01
CA ASN A 244 8.77 23.96 12.40
C ASN A 244 7.47 23.17 12.63
N ILE A 245 7.37 22.56 13.82
CA ILE A 245 6.24 21.72 14.20
C ILE A 245 4.89 22.46 14.18
N VAL A 246 4.86 23.76 14.49
CA VAL A 246 3.62 24.55 14.50
C VAL A 246 3.06 24.69 13.09
N SER A 247 3.93 25.05 12.11
CA SER A 247 3.55 25.12 10.71
C SER A 247 3.05 23.77 10.19
N GLN A 248 3.72 22.66 10.56
CA GLN A 248 3.33 21.30 10.19
C GLN A 248 1.95 20.91 10.77
N ILE A 249 1.68 21.27 12.03
CA ILE A 249 0.36 21.06 12.66
C ILE A 249 -0.72 21.84 11.93
N ILE A 250 -0.46 23.09 11.55
CA ILE A 250 -1.41 23.92 10.80
C ILE A 250 -1.69 23.28 9.43
N ILE A 251 -0.66 22.84 8.71
CA ILE A 251 -0.82 22.18 7.40
C ILE A 251 -1.68 20.91 7.55
N ILE A 252 -1.36 20.03 8.51
CA ILE A 252 -2.15 18.82 8.77
C ILE A 252 -3.58 19.20 9.16
N GLY A 253 -3.76 20.21 10.00
CA GLY A 253 -5.08 20.68 10.43
C GLY A 253 -5.95 21.15 9.27
N VAL A 254 -5.42 22.02 8.41
CA VAL A 254 -6.13 22.51 7.21
C VAL A 254 -6.52 21.37 6.29
N VAL A 255 -5.57 20.49 5.97
CA VAL A 255 -5.83 19.33 5.10
C VAL A 255 -6.84 18.38 5.74
N THR A 256 -6.78 18.18 7.08
CA THR A 256 -7.74 17.35 7.81
C THR A 256 -9.18 17.87 7.68
N VAL A 257 -9.38 19.18 7.85
CA VAL A 257 -10.71 19.77 7.66
C VAL A 257 -11.24 19.50 6.24
N ILE A 258 -10.40 19.68 5.25
CA ILE A 258 -10.79 19.48 3.83
C ILE A 258 -11.17 18.03 3.55
N PHE A 259 -10.31 17.05 3.89
CA PHE A 259 -10.61 15.67 3.55
C PHE A 259 -11.71 15.05 4.43
N VAL A 260 -11.82 15.44 5.70
CA VAL A 260 -12.92 14.98 6.57
C VAL A 260 -14.26 15.52 6.07
N TYR A 261 -14.32 16.81 5.69
CA TYR A 261 -15.53 17.37 5.09
C TYR A 261 -15.92 16.62 3.80
N SER A 262 -14.93 16.30 2.97
CA SER A 262 -15.09 15.48 1.76
C SER A 262 -15.63 14.07 2.08
N ALA A 263 -14.99 13.35 3.01
CA ALA A 263 -15.34 11.97 3.38
C ALA A 263 -16.76 11.85 4.01
N LEU A 264 -17.23 12.89 4.69
CA LEU A 264 -18.57 12.94 5.32
C LEU A 264 -19.65 13.34 4.34
N GLY A 265 -19.30 14.08 3.28
CA GLY A 265 -20.21 14.53 2.23
C GLY A 265 -20.44 13.50 1.13
N SER A 266 -21.31 13.83 0.18
CA SER A 266 -21.52 13.06 -1.06
C SER A 266 -20.63 13.60 -2.20
N LEU A 267 -19.38 13.96 -1.90
CA LEU A 267 -18.46 14.62 -2.83
C LEU A 267 -17.69 13.64 -3.75
N ASP A 268 -18.23 12.45 -4.02
CA ASP A 268 -17.59 11.43 -4.88
C ASP A 268 -17.10 12.01 -6.22
N LYS A 269 -17.84 12.98 -6.79
CA LYS A 269 -17.44 13.67 -8.02
C LYS A 269 -16.22 14.58 -7.81
N GLY A 270 -16.14 15.27 -6.69
CA GLY A 270 -15.03 16.19 -6.38
C GLY A 270 -13.70 15.47 -6.23
N ILE A 271 -13.69 14.37 -5.47
CA ILE A 271 -12.47 13.55 -5.25
C ILE A 271 -12.00 12.91 -6.54
N LYS A 272 -12.93 12.38 -7.35
CA LYS A 272 -12.58 11.82 -8.67
C LYS A 272 -11.95 12.87 -9.58
N THR A 273 -12.48 14.09 -9.57
CA THR A 273 -11.92 15.22 -10.34
C THR A 273 -10.52 15.59 -9.83
N LEU A 274 -10.34 15.69 -8.50
CA LEU A 274 -9.06 16.00 -7.90
C LEU A 274 -8.02 14.90 -8.17
N SER A 275 -8.41 13.63 -8.10
CA SER A 275 -7.52 12.50 -8.44
C SER A 275 -7.08 12.53 -9.91
N ASN A 276 -8.00 12.85 -10.84
CA ASN A 276 -7.65 12.99 -12.25
C ASN A 276 -6.72 14.18 -12.49
N LEU A 277 -6.95 15.28 -11.78
CA LEU A 277 -6.08 16.48 -11.83
C LEU A 277 -4.69 16.16 -11.29
N ASN A 278 -4.56 15.39 -10.21
CA ASN A 278 -3.28 14.94 -9.67
C ASN A 278 -2.46 14.17 -10.72
N VAL A 279 -3.11 13.26 -11.44
CA VAL A 279 -2.45 12.51 -12.52
C VAL A 279 -1.95 13.45 -13.62
N LEU A 280 -2.78 14.40 -14.04
CA LEU A 280 -2.42 15.38 -15.06
C LEU A 280 -1.25 16.26 -14.61
N ILE A 281 -1.31 16.82 -13.39
CA ILE A 281 -0.25 17.66 -12.83
C ILE A 281 1.05 16.87 -12.67
N SER A 282 0.99 15.59 -12.24
CA SER A 282 2.18 14.74 -12.13
C SER A 282 2.86 14.51 -13.48
N PHE A 283 2.09 14.22 -14.53
CA PHE A 283 2.65 14.07 -15.87
C PHE A 283 3.18 15.38 -16.44
N LEU A 284 2.51 16.50 -16.17
CA LEU A 284 2.99 17.83 -16.56
C LEU A 284 4.31 18.15 -15.87
N LEU A 285 4.41 17.93 -14.56
CA LEU A 285 5.66 18.14 -13.82
C LEU A 285 6.78 17.24 -14.34
N LEU A 286 6.50 15.96 -14.58
CA LEU A 286 7.44 15.01 -15.16
C LEU A 286 7.91 15.48 -16.55
N PHE A 287 6.98 15.95 -17.40
CA PHE A 287 7.30 16.47 -18.72
C PHE A 287 8.22 17.70 -18.63
N ILE A 288 7.91 18.65 -17.75
CA ILE A 288 8.74 19.83 -17.50
C ILE A 288 10.16 19.43 -17.07
N VAL A 289 10.27 18.49 -16.12
CA VAL A 289 11.56 17.95 -15.64
C VAL A 289 12.36 17.30 -16.77
N ILE A 290 11.72 16.53 -17.65
CA ILE A 290 12.40 15.90 -18.80
C ILE A 290 12.90 16.97 -19.80
N VAL A 291 12.11 18.00 -20.06
CA VAL A 291 12.45 19.04 -21.06
C VAL A 291 13.52 20.01 -20.54
N LEU A 292 13.42 20.42 -19.27
CA LEU A 292 14.34 21.39 -18.67
C LEU A 292 15.62 20.74 -18.12
N GLY A 293 15.56 19.47 -17.80
CA GLY A 293 16.69 18.69 -17.29
C GLY A 293 17.59 18.13 -18.39
N PRO A 294 18.57 17.31 -18.03
CA PRO A 294 19.46 16.64 -18.98
C PRO A 294 18.73 15.50 -19.71
N THR A 295 17.86 15.84 -20.65
CA THR A 295 16.94 14.93 -21.36
C THR A 295 17.61 13.63 -21.84
N ILE A 296 18.74 13.74 -22.57
CA ILE A 296 19.47 12.56 -23.09
C ILE A 296 20.01 11.72 -21.93
N GLY A 297 20.52 12.37 -20.88
CA GLY A 297 20.99 11.70 -19.67
C GLY A 297 19.87 10.91 -18.97
N ILE A 298 18.67 11.48 -18.89
CA ILE A 298 17.49 10.82 -18.28
C ILE A 298 17.16 9.52 -19.02
N PHE A 299 17.11 9.53 -20.36
CA PHE A 299 16.81 8.33 -21.14
C PHE A 299 17.94 7.29 -21.10
N ASN A 300 19.20 7.74 -21.08
CA ASN A 300 20.34 6.83 -20.92
C ASN A 300 20.31 6.15 -19.56
N VAL A 301 20.10 6.92 -18.48
CA VAL A 301 19.95 6.39 -17.11
C VAL A 301 18.78 5.42 -17.01
N PHE A 302 17.63 5.75 -17.60
CA PHE A 302 16.48 4.84 -17.62
C PHE A 302 16.83 3.49 -18.25
N SER A 303 17.45 3.51 -19.45
CA SER A 303 17.81 2.30 -20.19
C SER A 303 18.84 1.45 -19.44
N GLU A 304 19.94 2.08 -18.98
CA GLU A 304 21.03 1.39 -18.27
C GLU A 304 20.55 0.83 -16.93
N SER A 305 19.79 1.63 -16.16
CA SER A 305 19.29 1.23 -14.85
C SER A 305 18.23 0.13 -14.94
N LEU A 306 17.39 0.12 -15.99
CA LEU A 306 16.43 -0.96 -16.21
C LEU A 306 17.17 -2.29 -16.47
N GLY A 307 18.22 -2.28 -17.31
CA GLY A 307 19.07 -3.44 -17.55
C GLY A 307 19.75 -3.93 -16.28
N ASN A 308 20.35 -3.01 -15.51
CA ASN A 308 21.02 -3.32 -14.24
C ASN A 308 20.03 -3.87 -13.19
N TYR A 309 18.83 -3.32 -13.08
CA TYR A 309 17.80 -3.78 -12.17
C TYR A 309 17.35 -5.21 -12.49
N LEU A 310 17.06 -5.51 -13.76
CA LEU A 310 16.63 -6.84 -14.16
C LEU A 310 17.76 -7.89 -13.98
N ASN A 311 18.99 -7.54 -14.33
CA ASN A 311 20.15 -8.42 -14.17
C ASN A 311 20.45 -8.71 -12.68
N ASN A 312 20.28 -7.74 -11.79
CA ASN A 312 20.57 -7.88 -10.37
C ASN A 312 19.36 -8.23 -9.52
N PHE A 313 18.19 -8.48 -10.09
CA PHE A 313 16.91 -8.62 -9.40
C PHE A 313 16.97 -9.53 -8.16
N LEU A 314 17.45 -10.76 -8.31
CA LEU A 314 17.55 -11.71 -7.18
C LEU A 314 18.64 -11.29 -6.18
N LYS A 315 19.78 -10.77 -6.65
CA LYS A 315 20.89 -10.35 -5.81
C LYS A 315 20.48 -9.22 -4.86
N ILE A 316 19.80 -8.19 -5.37
CA ILE A 316 19.35 -7.07 -4.54
C ILE A 316 18.18 -7.47 -3.61
N SER A 317 17.28 -8.36 -4.07
CA SER A 317 16.15 -8.85 -3.29
C SER A 317 16.56 -9.57 -2.01
N LEU A 318 17.72 -10.22 -2.00
CA LEU A 318 18.21 -11.04 -0.88
C LEU A 318 19.41 -10.43 -0.17
N ARG A 319 19.71 -9.15 -0.38
CA ARG A 319 20.85 -8.46 0.24
C ARG A 319 20.56 -8.17 1.71
N THR A 320 20.99 -9.05 2.61
CA THR A 320 20.79 -8.92 4.06
C THR A 320 21.89 -8.12 4.78
N ASN A 321 23.03 -7.90 4.11
CA ASN A 321 24.24 -7.33 4.72
C ASN A 321 24.66 -8.05 6.03
N SER A 322 24.76 -9.38 5.97
CA SER A 322 24.84 -10.28 7.15
C SER A 322 25.99 -9.96 8.12
N PHE A 323 27.13 -9.50 7.62
CA PHE A 323 28.34 -9.20 8.41
C PHE A 323 28.63 -7.70 8.51
N GLY A 324 27.78 -6.85 7.93
CA GLY A 324 27.93 -5.40 7.94
C GLY A 324 26.89 -4.69 8.79
N ASP A 325 26.98 -3.35 8.81
CA ASP A 325 25.97 -2.50 9.44
C ASP A 325 24.61 -2.63 8.74
N LYS A 326 23.58 -2.89 9.52
CA LYS A 326 22.19 -3.04 9.05
C LYS A 326 21.42 -1.72 9.03
N THR A 327 22.02 -0.61 9.42
CA THR A 327 21.37 0.71 9.51
C THR A 327 20.80 1.13 8.16
N TRP A 328 21.57 0.99 7.09
CA TRP A 328 21.09 1.28 5.75
C TRP A 328 19.91 0.40 5.35
N LEU A 329 20.02 -0.92 5.59
CA LEU A 329 18.96 -1.88 5.26
C LEU A 329 17.66 -1.55 6.02
N SER A 330 17.77 -1.19 7.29
CA SER A 330 16.64 -0.77 8.13
C SER A 330 15.99 0.51 7.65
N SER A 331 16.81 1.54 7.39
CA SER A 331 16.35 2.90 7.05
C SER A 331 15.76 3.01 5.64
N TRP A 332 16.07 2.06 4.75
CA TRP A 332 15.66 2.07 3.36
C TRP A 332 14.82 0.83 3.00
N THR A 333 15.42 -0.32 2.75
CA THR A 333 14.70 -1.48 2.21
C THR A 333 13.61 -1.99 3.16
N ILE A 334 13.93 -2.19 4.45
CA ILE A 334 12.93 -2.70 5.41
C ILE A 334 11.86 -1.65 5.67
N PHE A 335 12.24 -0.37 5.77
CA PHE A 335 11.29 0.73 5.86
C PHE A 335 10.32 0.72 4.66
N TYR A 336 10.83 0.65 3.42
CA TYR A 336 9.95 0.61 2.25
C TYR A 336 9.04 -0.60 2.25
N TRP A 337 9.56 -1.80 2.50
CA TRP A 337 8.72 -3.00 2.57
C TRP A 337 7.64 -2.88 3.63
N SER A 338 7.99 -2.33 4.79
CA SER A 338 7.02 -2.08 5.85
C SER A 338 5.95 -1.08 5.46
N ASN A 339 6.36 0.02 4.84
CA ASN A 339 5.45 1.06 4.37
C ASN A 339 4.48 0.52 3.32
N TRP A 340 4.99 -0.23 2.33
CA TRP A 340 4.15 -0.86 1.32
C TRP A 340 3.19 -1.90 1.93
N VAL A 341 3.65 -2.73 2.87
CA VAL A 341 2.80 -3.68 3.59
C VAL A 341 1.74 -2.96 4.41
N ALA A 342 2.07 -1.87 5.12
CA ALA A 342 1.11 -1.09 5.90
C ALA A 342 0.01 -0.46 5.02
N TRP A 343 0.36 -0.02 3.82
CA TRP A 343 -0.58 0.56 2.85
C TRP A 343 -1.43 -0.48 2.12
N THR A 344 -0.98 -1.72 2.08
CA THR A 344 -1.60 -2.77 1.27
C THR A 344 -3.09 -3.02 1.56
N PRO A 345 -3.60 -3.02 2.82
CA PRO A 345 -5.03 -3.22 3.05
C PRO A 345 -5.89 -2.13 2.42
N PHE A 346 -5.43 -0.88 2.44
CA PHE A 346 -6.12 0.25 1.83
C PHE A 346 -6.03 0.21 0.29
N VAL A 347 -4.82 0.21 -0.25
CA VAL A 347 -4.58 0.22 -1.70
C VAL A 347 -5.10 -1.06 -2.34
N GLY A 348 -4.93 -2.21 -1.67
CA GLY A 348 -5.44 -3.50 -2.14
C GLY A 348 -6.96 -3.54 -2.26
N THR A 349 -7.68 -2.94 -1.31
CA THR A 349 -9.15 -2.80 -1.38
C THR A 349 -9.57 -1.99 -2.61
N PHE A 350 -8.90 -0.87 -2.87
CA PHE A 350 -9.18 -0.03 -4.01
C PHE A 350 -8.89 -0.76 -5.34
N ILE A 351 -7.69 -1.32 -5.48
CA ILE A 351 -7.28 -2.05 -6.70
C ILE A 351 -8.21 -3.25 -6.96
N ALA A 352 -8.58 -3.99 -5.91
CA ALA A 352 -9.54 -5.10 -6.03
C ALA A 352 -10.86 -4.63 -6.64
N ARG A 353 -11.43 -3.54 -6.09
CA ARG A 353 -12.73 -2.99 -6.52
C ARG A 353 -12.77 -2.60 -8.00
N ILE A 354 -11.72 -1.95 -8.49
CA ILE A 354 -11.66 -1.49 -9.89
C ILE A 354 -11.30 -2.59 -10.89
N SER A 355 -10.95 -3.80 -10.40
CA SER A 355 -10.42 -4.89 -11.23
C SER A 355 -11.40 -6.05 -11.43
N LYS A 356 -12.66 -5.93 -10.98
CA LYS A 356 -13.69 -6.94 -11.16
C LYS A 356 -13.86 -7.32 -12.64
N GLY A 357 -13.98 -8.61 -12.92
CA GLY A 357 -14.16 -9.17 -14.25
C GLY A 357 -12.89 -9.38 -15.07
N ARG A 358 -11.71 -8.91 -14.62
CA ARG A 358 -10.43 -9.18 -15.27
C ARG A 358 -9.93 -10.59 -14.97
N THR A 359 -9.08 -11.13 -15.83
CA THR A 359 -8.35 -12.36 -15.53
C THR A 359 -7.20 -12.07 -14.56
N ILE A 360 -6.75 -13.09 -13.82
CA ILE A 360 -5.58 -12.97 -12.92
C ILE A 360 -4.35 -12.48 -13.69
N ARG A 361 -4.13 -12.96 -14.92
CA ARG A 361 -3.00 -12.54 -15.77
C ARG A 361 -3.08 -11.06 -16.13
N GLU A 362 -4.21 -10.61 -16.69
CA GLU A 362 -4.45 -9.19 -17.00
C GLU A 362 -4.26 -8.31 -15.76
N PHE A 363 -4.77 -8.77 -14.62
CA PHE A 363 -4.65 -8.07 -13.36
C PHE A 363 -3.20 -7.90 -12.93
N ILE A 364 -2.41 -8.98 -12.88
CA ILE A 364 -1.01 -8.93 -12.42
C ILE A 364 -0.17 -8.07 -13.38
N ILE A 365 -0.31 -8.26 -14.68
CA ILE A 365 0.44 -7.46 -15.67
C ILE A 365 0.10 -5.97 -15.49
N GLY A 366 -1.18 -5.61 -15.41
CA GLY A 366 -1.59 -4.22 -15.25
C GLY A 366 -1.14 -3.59 -13.94
N VAL A 367 -1.26 -4.31 -12.82
CA VAL A 367 -0.93 -3.76 -11.49
C VAL A 367 0.58 -3.74 -11.22
N VAL A 368 1.35 -4.71 -11.73
CA VAL A 368 2.79 -4.78 -11.46
C VAL A 368 3.59 -4.02 -12.49
N VAL A 369 3.35 -4.25 -13.79
CA VAL A 369 4.25 -3.73 -14.83
C VAL A 369 4.04 -2.24 -15.08
N ILE A 370 2.78 -1.81 -15.29
CA ILE A 370 2.50 -0.43 -15.72
C ILE A 370 2.96 0.61 -14.69
N PRO A 371 2.62 0.50 -13.41
CA PRO A 371 3.07 1.48 -12.43
C PRO A 371 4.58 1.40 -12.17
N SER A 372 5.20 0.20 -12.26
CA SER A 372 6.65 0.07 -12.13
C SER A 372 7.38 0.85 -13.22
N LEU A 373 6.93 0.76 -14.47
CA LEU A 373 7.52 1.53 -15.58
C LEU A 373 7.42 3.03 -15.36
N VAL A 374 6.26 3.50 -14.88
CA VAL A 374 6.10 4.93 -14.56
C VAL A 374 7.03 5.35 -13.42
N SER A 375 7.16 4.54 -12.37
CA SER A 375 8.12 4.81 -11.29
C SER A 375 9.55 4.86 -11.81
N PHE A 376 9.95 3.96 -12.70
CA PHE A 376 11.30 3.96 -13.29
C PHE A 376 11.58 5.24 -14.09
N ILE A 377 10.62 5.70 -14.90
CA ILE A 377 10.75 6.97 -15.64
C ILE A 377 10.83 8.15 -14.65
N TRP A 378 10.00 8.15 -13.61
CA TRP A 378 9.99 9.18 -12.57
C TRP A 378 11.35 9.30 -11.88
N PHE A 379 11.86 8.19 -11.33
CA PHE A 379 13.15 8.19 -10.64
C PHE A 379 14.32 8.48 -11.58
N SER A 380 14.26 8.04 -12.84
CA SER A 380 15.27 8.42 -13.84
C SER A 380 15.27 9.92 -14.11
N ALA A 381 14.09 10.55 -14.23
CA ALA A 381 13.98 11.97 -14.49
C ALA A 381 14.44 12.82 -13.29
N PHE A 382 13.80 12.62 -12.13
CA PHE A 382 14.05 13.42 -10.94
C PHE A 382 15.41 13.11 -10.30
N GLY A 383 15.83 11.85 -10.30
CA GLY A 383 17.13 11.44 -9.78
C GLY A 383 18.28 11.97 -10.62
N THR A 384 18.15 11.93 -11.96
CA THR A 384 19.17 12.51 -12.86
C THR A 384 19.26 14.02 -12.70
N LEU A 385 18.11 14.71 -12.53
CA LEU A 385 18.08 16.13 -12.27
C LEU A 385 18.97 16.50 -11.07
N GLY A 386 18.81 15.78 -9.93
CA GLY A 386 19.59 16.05 -8.72
C GLY A 386 21.05 15.62 -8.82
N ILE A 387 21.33 14.42 -9.35
CA ILE A 387 22.70 13.90 -9.45
C ILE A 387 23.56 14.70 -10.42
N SER A 388 22.97 15.27 -11.48
CA SER A 388 23.68 16.09 -12.48
C SER A 388 24.28 17.37 -11.88
N LEU A 389 23.82 17.83 -10.73
CA LEU A 389 24.37 18.99 -10.00
C LEU A 389 25.67 18.65 -9.25
N GLY A 390 26.05 17.39 -9.24
CA GLY A 390 27.30 16.91 -8.65
C GLY A 390 27.21 16.54 -7.18
N ARG A 391 28.28 15.87 -6.72
CA ARG A 391 28.33 15.26 -5.38
C ARG A 391 28.21 16.26 -4.24
N GLU A 392 28.92 17.39 -4.33
CA GLU A 392 28.96 18.37 -3.24
C GLU A 392 27.58 19.05 -3.07
N PHE A 393 26.90 19.38 -4.17
CA PHE A 393 25.53 19.87 -4.11
C PHE A 393 24.59 18.81 -3.51
N ALA A 394 24.69 17.56 -4.00
CA ALA A 394 23.86 16.47 -3.51
C ALA A 394 24.04 16.25 -1.99
N LYS A 395 25.26 16.36 -1.47
CA LYS A 395 25.57 16.23 -0.03
C LYS A 395 24.82 17.27 0.80
N VAL A 396 24.81 18.53 0.37
CA VAL A 396 24.08 19.60 1.06
C VAL A 396 22.56 19.39 0.95
N ALA A 397 22.07 19.07 -0.24
CA ALA A 397 20.64 18.94 -0.48
C ALA A 397 19.99 17.80 0.32
N ILE A 398 20.69 16.71 0.62
CA ILE A 398 20.17 15.58 1.38
C ILE A 398 20.31 15.70 2.90
N GLU A 399 20.93 16.75 3.43
CA GLU A 399 20.99 16.99 4.89
C GLU A 399 19.58 16.99 5.49
N HIS A 400 18.63 17.53 4.74
CA HIS A 400 17.20 17.47 5.05
C HIS A 400 16.44 16.88 3.86
N THR A 401 16.06 15.63 3.94
CA THR A 401 15.41 14.87 2.86
C THR A 401 14.20 15.61 2.26
N GLU A 402 13.42 16.28 3.10
CA GLU A 402 12.22 17.03 2.73
C GLU A 402 12.49 18.30 1.92
N THR A 403 13.70 18.85 1.96
CA THR A 403 14.09 20.08 1.20
C THR A 403 14.71 19.77 -0.14
N ALA A 404 15.26 18.57 -0.32
CA ALA A 404 16.08 18.20 -1.48
C ALA A 404 15.42 18.52 -2.83
N LEU A 405 14.13 18.26 -2.98
CA LEU A 405 13.38 18.52 -4.22
C LEU A 405 13.42 20.01 -4.59
N PHE A 406 13.16 20.88 -3.62
CA PHE A 406 13.06 22.33 -3.84
C PHE A 406 14.43 22.96 -4.11
N LEU A 407 15.47 22.52 -3.42
CA LEU A 407 16.85 22.94 -3.67
C LEU A 407 17.29 22.57 -5.09
N VAL A 408 17.00 21.34 -5.52
CA VAL A 408 17.31 20.90 -6.89
C VAL A 408 16.54 21.71 -7.93
N PHE A 409 15.25 21.96 -7.72
CA PHE A 409 14.45 22.76 -8.65
C PHE A 409 15.00 24.19 -8.78
N GLY A 410 15.51 24.78 -7.70
CA GLY A 410 16.11 26.12 -7.71
C GLY A 410 17.30 26.27 -8.65
N GLU A 411 18.00 25.19 -8.99
CA GLU A 411 19.13 25.20 -9.92
C GLU A 411 18.71 25.12 -11.40
N TYR A 412 17.41 24.97 -11.68
CA TYR A 412 16.89 24.83 -13.04
C TYR A 412 15.95 25.97 -13.42
N PRO A 413 15.79 26.28 -14.73
CA PRO A 413 14.82 27.26 -15.19
C PRO A 413 13.41 26.89 -14.68
N LEU A 414 12.61 27.89 -14.31
CA LEU A 414 11.27 27.74 -13.76
C LEU A 414 11.24 27.00 -12.40
N GLY A 415 12.32 26.98 -11.63
CA GLY A 415 12.43 26.27 -10.36
C GLY A 415 11.33 26.62 -9.35
N ASP A 416 11.01 27.90 -9.19
CA ASP A 416 9.94 28.38 -8.29
C ASP A 416 8.55 27.90 -8.77
N LEU A 417 8.32 27.91 -10.09
CA LEU A 417 7.08 27.38 -10.67
C LEU A 417 6.96 25.86 -10.41
N MET A 418 8.03 25.10 -10.67
CA MET A 418 8.06 23.65 -10.39
C MET A 418 7.84 23.36 -8.91
N SER A 419 8.45 24.17 -8.03
CA SER A 419 8.28 24.08 -6.58
C SER A 419 6.82 24.34 -6.16
N GLY A 420 6.20 25.39 -6.70
CA GLY A 420 4.79 25.70 -6.46
C GLY A 420 3.86 24.56 -6.94
N VAL A 421 4.09 24.03 -8.14
CA VAL A 421 3.35 22.88 -8.69
C VAL A 421 3.53 21.63 -7.80
N ALA A 422 4.74 21.36 -7.32
CA ALA A 422 5.01 20.24 -6.43
C ALA A 422 4.27 20.37 -5.09
N ILE A 423 4.20 21.57 -4.49
CA ILE A 423 3.46 21.83 -3.25
C ILE A 423 1.95 21.57 -3.47
N VAL A 424 1.38 22.09 -4.56
CA VAL A 424 -0.03 21.85 -4.91
C VAL A 424 -0.30 20.36 -5.11
N LEU A 425 0.61 19.66 -5.79
CA LEU A 425 0.52 18.22 -6.02
C LEU A 425 0.59 17.42 -4.72
N LEU A 426 1.52 17.77 -3.83
CA LEU A 426 1.64 17.15 -2.51
C LEU A 426 0.38 17.36 -1.68
N ALA A 427 -0.14 18.58 -1.61
CA ALA A 427 -1.36 18.89 -0.87
C ALA A 427 -2.58 18.12 -1.42
N SER A 428 -2.71 18.05 -2.73
CA SER A 428 -3.82 17.35 -3.36
C SER A 428 -3.70 15.82 -3.24
N PHE A 429 -2.50 15.24 -3.31
CA PHE A 429 -2.27 13.82 -2.98
C PHE A 429 -2.56 13.53 -1.50
N PHE A 430 -2.18 14.43 -0.61
CA PHE A 430 -2.48 14.31 0.81
C PHE A 430 -4.00 14.20 1.03
N ILE A 431 -4.79 15.15 0.47
CA ILE A 431 -6.25 15.18 0.59
C ILE A 431 -6.88 13.90 0.04
N THR A 432 -6.53 13.50 -1.20
CA THR A 432 -7.15 12.35 -1.87
C THR A 432 -6.82 11.02 -1.20
N SER A 433 -5.59 10.86 -0.72
CA SER A 433 -5.16 9.65 0.01
C SER A 433 -5.84 9.53 1.38
N ALA A 434 -5.88 10.63 2.14
CA ALA A 434 -6.48 10.64 3.47
C ALA A 434 -8.01 10.43 3.43
N ASP A 435 -8.69 11.04 2.45
CA ASP A 435 -10.12 10.83 2.24
C ASP A 435 -10.45 9.38 1.93
N SER A 436 -9.76 8.81 0.94
CA SER A 436 -9.94 7.42 0.53
C SER A 436 -9.61 6.43 1.65
N ALA A 437 -8.54 6.69 2.42
CA ALA A 437 -8.19 5.88 3.59
C ALA A 437 -9.23 5.97 4.70
N THR A 438 -9.80 7.15 4.93
CA THR A 438 -10.89 7.37 5.89
C THR A 438 -12.10 6.50 5.56
N TYR A 439 -12.47 6.43 4.27
CA TYR A 439 -13.55 5.56 3.81
C TYR A 439 -13.23 4.08 4.05
N VAL A 440 -12.02 3.62 3.68
CA VAL A 440 -11.62 2.21 3.83
C VAL A 440 -11.53 1.80 5.30
N LEU A 441 -10.97 2.63 6.18
CA LEU A 441 -10.96 2.40 7.63
C LEU A 441 -12.38 2.30 8.20
N GLY A 442 -13.29 3.18 7.74
CA GLY A 442 -14.70 3.13 8.07
C GLY A 442 -15.33 1.79 7.67
N MET A 443 -15.09 1.35 6.44
CA MET A 443 -15.60 0.08 5.88
C MET A 443 -15.03 -1.13 6.66
N MET A 444 -13.72 -1.19 6.86
CA MET A 444 -13.08 -2.31 7.57
C MET A 444 -13.56 -2.42 9.01
N SER A 445 -13.75 -1.29 9.70
CA SER A 445 -14.26 -1.24 11.07
C SER A 445 -15.79 -1.41 11.18
N SER A 446 -16.48 -1.56 10.04
CA SER A 446 -17.91 -1.80 9.94
C SER A 446 -18.23 -3.15 9.28
N ASP A 447 -17.39 -4.15 9.52
CA ASP A 447 -17.56 -5.53 9.01
C ASP A 447 -17.69 -5.60 7.47
N GLY A 448 -17.00 -4.72 6.77
CA GLY A 448 -16.97 -4.65 5.30
C GLY A 448 -18.17 -3.91 4.68
N ASP A 449 -18.94 -3.16 5.47
CA ASP A 449 -20.05 -2.34 4.96
C ASP A 449 -19.53 -1.26 3.99
N LEU A 450 -20.06 -1.25 2.78
CA LEU A 450 -19.70 -0.27 1.75
C LEU A 450 -20.27 1.14 2.03
N ASN A 451 -21.18 1.27 3.00
CA ASN A 451 -21.72 2.55 3.45
C ASN A 451 -21.45 2.77 4.94
N PRO A 452 -20.17 2.88 5.35
CA PRO A 452 -19.82 2.98 6.75
C PRO A 452 -20.44 4.22 7.42
N PRO A 453 -20.84 4.12 8.69
CA PRO A 453 -21.43 5.23 9.43
C PRO A 453 -20.52 6.47 9.43
N LYS A 454 -21.12 7.65 9.27
CA LYS A 454 -20.40 8.94 9.21
C LYS A 454 -19.50 9.17 10.41
N TYR A 455 -19.94 8.78 11.63
CA TYR A 455 -19.15 8.96 12.85
C TYR A 455 -17.85 8.15 12.83
N LYS A 456 -17.84 6.94 12.26
CA LYS A 456 -16.61 6.14 12.12
C LYS A 456 -15.63 6.80 11.16
N LYS A 457 -16.13 7.30 10.03
CA LYS A 457 -15.29 8.06 9.09
C LYS A 457 -14.69 9.30 9.77
N LEU A 458 -15.48 10.06 10.52
CA LEU A 458 -15.00 11.22 11.27
C LEU A 458 -13.89 10.83 12.25
N ILE A 459 -14.12 9.80 13.06
CA ILE A 459 -13.14 9.35 14.06
C ILE A 459 -11.84 8.91 13.38
N TRP A 460 -11.90 8.08 12.34
CA TRP A 460 -10.71 7.64 11.64
C TRP A 460 -9.98 8.77 10.91
N GLY A 461 -10.72 9.71 10.30
CA GLY A 461 -10.13 10.89 9.68
C GLY A 461 -9.37 11.77 10.67
N VAL A 462 -9.92 11.99 11.84
CA VAL A 462 -9.25 12.75 12.92
C VAL A 462 -8.06 11.96 13.50
N PHE A 463 -8.24 10.65 13.74
CA PHE A 463 -7.20 9.83 14.37
C PHE A 463 -5.95 9.65 13.50
N GLN A 464 -6.09 9.50 12.18
CA GLN A 464 -4.92 9.42 11.31
C GLN A 464 -4.11 10.73 11.32
N SER A 465 -4.77 11.87 11.40
CA SER A 465 -4.11 13.17 11.50
C SER A 465 -3.45 13.40 12.86
N LEU A 466 -4.15 13.05 13.95
CA LEU A 466 -3.56 13.11 15.29
C LEU A 466 -2.35 12.19 15.42
N LEU A 467 -2.41 11.00 14.82
CA LEU A 467 -1.27 10.06 14.80
C LEU A 467 -0.09 10.63 14.01
N ALA A 468 -0.33 11.26 12.86
CA ALA A 468 0.72 11.93 12.08
C ALA A 468 1.39 13.04 12.91
N ILE A 469 0.61 13.92 13.54
CA ILE A 469 1.11 15.00 14.41
C ILE A 469 1.91 14.42 15.59
N ALA A 470 1.38 13.39 16.25
CA ALA A 470 2.02 12.76 17.39
C ALA A 470 3.38 12.14 16.99
N LEU A 471 3.45 11.42 15.87
CA LEU A 471 4.69 10.81 15.40
C LEU A 471 5.72 11.84 14.96
N ILE A 472 5.32 12.87 14.20
CA ILE A 472 6.25 13.98 13.85
C ILE A 472 6.79 14.63 15.13
N SER A 473 5.91 14.94 16.08
CA SER A 473 6.30 15.54 17.35
C SER A 473 7.23 14.62 18.16
N ALA A 474 7.11 13.31 18.04
CA ALA A 474 7.91 12.33 18.79
C ALA A 474 9.33 12.13 18.27
N GLY A 475 9.60 12.39 17.00
CA GLY A 475 10.94 12.21 16.42
C GLY A 475 11.00 12.45 14.92
N GLY A 476 10.08 13.26 14.37
CA GLY A 476 10.10 13.66 12.96
C GLY A 476 10.03 12.49 12.00
N LEU A 477 10.84 12.58 10.94
CA LEU A 477 10.91 11.59 9.87
C LEU A 477 11.26 10.18 10.38
N ASP A 478 12.20 10.07 11.32
CA ASP A 478 12.66 8.78 11.84
C ASP A 478 11.58 8.05 12.64
N MET A 479 10.77 8.79 13.40
CA MET A 479 9.66 8.19 14.14
C MET A 479 8.55 7.70 13.22
N LEU A 480 8.26 8.43 12.15
CA LEU A 480 7.31 7.99 11.11
C LEU A 480 7.75 6.67 10.47
N LYS A 481 9.04 6.54 10.11
CA LYS A 481 9.63 5.30 9.58
C LYS A 481 9.57 4.17 10.60
N THR A 482 9.95 4.44 11.83
CA THR A 482 9.95 3.46 12.94
C THR A 482 8.56 2.90 13.21
N ALA A 483 7.55 3.76 13.30
CA ALA A 483 6.17 3.36 13.51
C ALA A 483 5.66 2.46 12.37
N SER A 484 5.98 2.79 11.12
CA SER A 484 5.62 1.99 9.95
C SER A 484 6.20 0.57 10.02
N ILE A 485 7.49 0.44 10.40
CA ILE A 485 8.15 -0.87 10.52
C ILE A 485 7.50 -1.74 11.61
N ILE A 486 7.25 -1.16 12.78
CA ILE A 486 6.70 -1.90 13.92
C ILE A 486 5.29 -2.40 13.63
N ILE A 487 4.43 -1.53 13.10
CA ILE A 487 3.01 -1.86 12.89
C ILE A 487 2.79 -2.76 11.66
N ALA A 488 3.63 -2.65 10.64
CA ALA A 488 3.52 -3.53 9.47
C ALA A 488 3.98 -4.97 9.76
N PHE A 489 4.84 -5.19 10.76
CA PHE A 489 5.43 -6.49 11.03
C PHE A 489 4.41 -7.62 11.25
N PRO A 490 3.35 -7.48 12.06
CA PRO A 490 2.32 -8.51 12.20
C PRO A 490 1.64 -8.86 10.86
N LEU A 491 1.36 -7.85 10.04
CA LEU A 491 0.74 -8.06 8.73
C LEU A 491 1.69 -8.79 7.77
N LEU A 492 2.99 -8.45 7.81
CA LEU A 492 4.02 -9.15 7.02
C LEU A 492 4.02 -10.66 7.31
N ILE A 493 3.93 -11.06 8.59
CA ILE A 493 3.87 -12.48 9.00
C ILE A 493 2.61 -13.19 8.47
N LEU A 494 1.52 -12.47 8.28
CA LEU A 494 0.29 -13.03 7.73
C LEU A 494 0.36 -13.29 6.21
N LEU A 495 1.23 -12.60 5.46
CA LEU A 495 1.29 -12.72 3.99
C LEU A 495 1.60 -14.15 3.50
N PRO A 496 2.57 -14.91 4.05
CA PRO A 496 2.79 -16.30 3.65
C PRO A 496 1.56 -17.21 3.88
N ILE A 497 0.81 -16.96 4.95
CA ILE A 497 -0.42 -17.71 5.25
C ILE A 497 -1.52 -17.37 4.23
N MET A 498 -1.59 -16.10 3.81
CA MET A 498 -2.49 -15.68 2.72
C MET A 498 -2.12 -16.35 1.39
N ILE A 499 -0.82 -16.48 1.07
CA ILE A 499 -0.35 -17.22 -0.11
C ILE A 499 -0.88 -18.65 -0.08
N PHE A 500 -0.67 -19.35 1.01
CA PHE A 500 -1.16 -20.72 1.17
C PHE A 500 -2.69 -20.81 0.99
N SER A 501 -3.44 -19.92 1.63
CA SER A 501 -4.91 -19.89 1.56
C SER A 501 -5.41 -19.62 0.13
N LEU A 502 -4.77 -18.70 -0.59
CA LEU A 502 -5.10 -18.39 -1.99
C LEU A 502 -4.88 -19.61 -2.88
N PHE A 503 -3.69 -20.24 -2.81
CA PHE A 503 -3.39 -21.43 -3.61
C PHE A 503 -4.32 -22.60 -3.30
N TYR A 504 -4.65 -22.82 -2.03
CA TYR A 504 -5.62 -23.85 -1.64
C TYR A 504 -6.97 -23.63 -2.33
N SER A 505 -7.44 -22.38 -2.38
CA SER A 505 -8.70 -22.04 -3.03
C SER A 505 -8.63 -22.12 -4.57
N LEU A 506 -7.55 -21.64 -5.18
CA LEU A 506 -7.33 -21.69 -6.63
C LEU A 506 -7.23 -23.13 -7.14
N LYS A 507 -6.52 -24.00 -6.43
CA LYS A 507 -6.41 -25.43 -6.77
C LYS A 507 -7.79 -26.09 -6.77
N ARG A 508 -8.63 -25.78 -5.77
CA ARG A 508 -10.00 -26.30 -5.70
C ARG A 508 -10.86 -25.80 -6.88
N ASP A 509 -10.75 -24.53 -7.25
CA ASP A 509 -11.49 -23.97 -8.41
C ASP A 509 -11.06 -24.61 -9.72
N SER A 510 -9.76 -24.76 -9.95
CA SER A 510 -9.23 -25.42 -11.14
C SER A 510 -9.71 -26.87 -11.26
N PHE A 511 -9.72 -27.60 -10.15
CA PHE A 511 -10.20 -28.97 -10.11
C PHE A 511 -11.70 -29.06 -10.46
N ILE A 512 -12.54 -28.19 -9.85
CA ILE A 512 -13.97 -28.13 -10.14
C ILE A 512 -14.23 -27.81 -11.61
N LYS A 513 -13.50 -26.83 -12.17
CA LYS A 513 -13.63 -26.43 -13.58
C LYS A 513 -13.28 -27.59 -14.53
N LYS A 514 -12.18 -28.31 -14.25
CA LYS A 514 -11.81 -29.51 -15.03
C LYS A 514 -12.89 -30.58 -14.98
N ARG A 515 -13.45 -30.82 -13.78
CA ARG A 515 -14.51 -31.82 -13.59
C ARG A 515 -15.81 -31.46 -14.32
N ILE A 516 -16.19 -30.18 -14.32
CA ILE A 516 -17.37 -29.69 -15.06
C ILE A 516 -17.15 -29.83 -16.57
N LYS A 517 -15.95 -29.45 -17.05
CA LYS A 517 -15.58 -29.59 -18.47
C LYS A 517 -15.68 -31.05 -18.92
N LEU A 518 -15.06 -31.96 -18.17
CA LEU A 518 -15.11 -33.40 -18.44
C LEU A 518 -16.55 -33.95 -18.43
N LYS A 519 -17.38 -33.53 -17.45
CA LYS A 519 -18.79 -33.93 -17.40
C LYS A 519 -19.59 -33.44 -18.64
N ASN A 520 -19.27 -32.24 -19.13
CA ASN A 520 -19.94 -31.68 -20.33
C ASN A 520 -19.43 -32.37 -21.62
N GLU A 521 -18.16 -32.77 -21.66
CA GLU A 521 -17.61 -33.56 -22.77
C GLU A 521 -18.26 -34.95 -22.81
N ILE A 522 -18.33 -35.65 -21.67
CA ILE A 522 -19.00 -36.96 -21.55
C ILE A 522 -20.47 -36.87 -21.96
N LYS A 523 -21.18 -35.78 -21.64
CA LYS A 523 -22.58 -35.59 -22.05
C LYS A 523 -22.77 -35.43 -23.57
N LYS A 524 -21.72 -35.04 -24.28
CA LYS A 524 -21.74 -34.87 -25.76
C LYS A 524 -21.29 -36.12 -26.51
N MET A 525 -20.76 -37.09 -25.80
CA MET A 525 -20.29 -38.37 -26.40
C MET A 525 -21.47 -39.30 -26.64
N SER A 526 -21.36 -40.12 -27.66
CA SER A 526 -22.27 -41.23 -27.95
C SER A 526 -22.19 -42.33 -26.84
N LEU A 527 -23.22 -43.17 -26.73
CA LEU A 527 -23.22 -44.30 -25.79
C LEU A 527 -22.07 -45.29 -26.08
N GLU A 528 -21.68 -45.48 -27.33
CA GLU A 528 -20.54 -46.32 -27.72
C GLU A 528 -19.20 -45.78 -27.26
N GLU A 529 -18.96 -44.45 -27.44
CA GLU A 529 -17.74 -43.78 -26.95
C GLU A 529 -17.64 -43.77 -25.42
N ILE A 530 -18.77 -43.71 -24.69
CA ILE A 530 -18.82 -43.80 -23.23
C ILE A 530 -18.48 -45.20 -22.78
N GLY A 531 -18.95 -46.25 -23.51
CA GLY A 531 -18.59 -47.64 -23.25
C GLY A 531 -17.08 -47.90 -23.35
N TYR A 532 -16.46 -47.39 -24.40
CA TYR A 532 -15.00 -47.52 -24.62
C TYR A 532 -14.17 -46.87 -23.51
N LEU A 533 -14.58 -45.69 -23.07
CA LEU A 533 -13.92 -44.98 -21.93
C LEU A 533 -14.10 -45.69 -20.61
N SER A 534 -15.27 -46.34 -20.36
CA SER A 534 -15.53 -47.14 -19.17
C SER A 534 -14.56 -48.30 -19.03
N ASP A 535 -14.28 -48.99 -20.12
CA ASP A 535 -13.35 -50.12 -20.15
C ASP A 535 -11.90 -49.65 -19.95
N THR A 536 -11.48 -48.58 -20.60
CA THR A 536 -10.14 -47.98 -20.42
C THR A 536 -9.92 -47.48 -18.96
N VAL A 537 -10.96 -46.96 -18.28
CA VAL A 537 -10.86 -46.55 -16.88
C VAL A 537 -10.83 -47.72 -15.91
N LYS A 538 -11.47 -48.85 -16.23
CA LYS A 538 -11.31 -50.08 -15.49
C LYS A 538 -9.90 -50.63 -15.58
N ASP A 539 -9.30 -50.63 -16.77
CA ASP A 539 -7.91 -51.06 -16.96
C ASP A 539 -6.90 -50.20 -16.20
N LEU A 540 -7.13 -48.85 -16.13
CA LEU A 540 -6.31 -47.94 -15.33
C LEU A 540 -6.48 -48.08 -13.80
N ARG A 541 -7.59 -48.67 -13.33
CA ARG A 541 -7.76 -49.00 -11.90
C ARG A 541 -7.00 -50.28 -11.53
N ILE A 542 -6.95 -51.25 -12.42
CA ILE A 542 -6.22 -52.51 -12.21
C ILE A 542 -4.71 -52.24 -12.11
N CYS A 543 -4.17 -51.32 -12.90
CA CYS A 543 -2.75 -50.88 -12.81
C CYS A 543 -2.38 -50.03 -11.58
N LYS A 544 -3.32 -49.69 -10.69
CA LYS A 544 -3.04 -48.97 -9.44
C LYS A 544 -3.13 -49.85 -8.20
N GLU A 545 -3.58 -51.11 -8.32
CA GLU A 545 -3.63 -52.09 -7.26
C GLU A 545 -2.50 -53.16 -7.39
N GLU A 546 -1.63 -53.08 -8.40
CA GLU A 546 -0.32 -53.72 -8.46
C GLU A 546 0.80 -52.69 -8.11
#